data_89757725eb9717feef500b27fa9bb748
#
_entry.id   89757725eb9717feef500b27fa9bb748
#
_cell.length_a   1.000
_cell.length_b   1.000
_cell.length_c   1.000
_cell.angle_alpha   90.00
_cell.angle_beta   90.00
_cell.angle_gamma   90.00
#
_symmetry.space_group_name_H-M   'P 1'
#
loop_
_entity.id
_entity.type
_entity.pdbx_description
1 polymer ?
#
loop_
_entity_poly.entity_id
_entity_poly.type
_entity_poly.pdbx_seq_one_letter_code
_entity_poly.pdbx_strand_id
1 'polypeptide(L)'
;DVKKITNKINTGVNFFQTQYVFEIAKLKDYMKVLEDSGILEKTYFLIGLGPFASAKSAKWMNDNLYGVEVPDEIVKRLEQAKDPKNESKNICLELIEAFKEIKGVNGVHLMGHKKEEVIAEIIKESKIS
;
A
#
# COMPACT_ATOMS: atom_id res chain seq x y z
N ASP A 1 6.02 -13.24 3.08
CA ASP A 1 6.55 -14.25 3.98
C ASP A 1 7.97 -13.89 4.42
N VAL A 2 8.21 -13.96 5.72
CA VAL A 2 9.48 -13.56 6.35
C VAL A 2 10.66 -14.38 5.81
N LYS A 3 10.47 -15.65 5.59
CA LYS A 3 11.52 -16.55 5.09
C LYS A 3 12.01 -16.15 3.70
N LYS A 4 11.08 -15.78 2.82
CA LYS A 4 11.43 -15.29 1.48
C LYS A 4 12.22 -13.99 1.55
N ILE A 5 11.82 -13.10 2.42
CA ILE A 5 12.49 -11.80 2.60
C ILE A 5 13.90 -12.03 3.14
N THR A 6 14.04 -12.90 4.12
CA THR A 6 15.34 -13.24 4.69
C THR A 6 16.29 -13.77 3.63
N ASN A 7 15.80 -14.67 2.77
CA ASN A 7 16.62 -15.21 1.68
C ASN A 7 17.07 -14.12 0.71
N LYS A 8 16.17 -13.18 0.38
CA LYS A 8 16.52 -12.05 -0.50
C LYS A 8 17.61 -11.18 0.10
N ILE A 9 17.50 -10.88 1.39
CA ILE A 9 18.50 -10.08 2.10
C ILE A 9 19.85 -10.77 2.08
N ASN A 10 19.87 -12.07 2.31
CA ASN A 10 21.11 -12.87 2.32
C ASN A 10 21.77 -12.92 0.95
N THR A 11 21.01 -12.71 -0.13
CA THR A 11 21.57 -12.61 -1.48
C THR A 11 21.97 -11.19 -1.87
N GLY A 12 21.94 -10.26 -0.91
CA GLY A 12 22.37 -8.89 -1.13
C GLY A 12 21.26 -7.89 -1.43
N VAL A 13 20.01 -8.31 -1.44
CA VAL A 13 18.87 -7.38 -1.64
C VAL A 13 18.58 -6.68 -0.33
N ASN A 14 18.71 -5.34 -0.34
CA ASN A 14 18.42 -4.51 0.83
C ASN A 14 17.24 -3.57 0.60
N PHE A 15 16.47 -3.80 -0.43
CA PHE A 15 15.33 -2.99 -0.85
C PHE A 15 14.16 -3.93 -1.14
N PHE A 16 12.97 -3.61 -0.63
CA PHE A 16 11.80 -4.44 -0.83
C PHE A 16 10.56 -3.59 -1.10
N GLN A 17 9.84 -3.93 -2.16
CA GLN A 17 8.59 -3.29 -2.57
C GLN A 17 7.46 -4.29 -2.44
N THR A 18 6.36 -3.90 -1.78
CA THR A 18 5.21 -4.80 -1.63
C THR A 18 4.23 -4.66 -2.79
N GLN A 19 3.32 -5.61 -2.89
CA GLN A 19 2.12 -5.49 -3.71
C GLN A 19 1.20 -4.44 -3.06
N TYR A 20 0.06 -4.11 -3.69
CA TYR A 20 -0.91 -3.19 -3.11
C TYR A 20 -1.30 -3.58 -1.69
N VAL A 21 -1.27 -2.63 -0.77
CA VAL A 21 -1.68 -2.83 0.62
C VAL A 21 -2.76 -1.81 0.97
N PHE A 22 -3.92 -2.31 1.34
CA PHE A 22 -5.06 -1.47 1.74
C PHE A 22 -5.56 -1.79 3.14
N GLU A 23 -4.96 -2.79 3.80
CA GLU A 23 -5.37 -3.26 5.13
C GLU A 23 -4.30 -2.91 6.15
N ILE A 24 -4.55 -1.83 6.90
CA ILE A 24 -3.57 -1.27 7.83
C ILE A 24 -3.22 -2.24 8.96
N ALA A 25 -4.22 -2.90 9.55
CA ALA A 25 -4.00 -3.81 10.68
C ALA A 25 -3.07 -4.96 10.30
N LYS A 26 -3.28 -5.53 9.14
CA LYS A 26 -2.43 -6.63 8.65
C LYS A 26 -1.02 -6.18 8.36
N LEU A 27 -0.87 -4.96 7.83
CA LEU A 27 0.45 -4.41 7.58
C LEU A 27 1.21 -4.18 8.90
N LYS A 28 0.54 -3.67 9.93
CA LYS A 28 1.14 -3.48 11.25
C LYS A 28 1.64 -4.81 11.81
N ASP A 29 0.83 -5.85 11.74
CA ASP A 29 1.19 -7.18 12.24
C ASP A 29 2.38 -7.74 11.47
N TYR A 30 2.38 -7.61 10.16
CA TYR A 30 3.47 -8.07 9.30
C TYR A 30 4.78 -7.35 9.63
N MET A 31 4.73 -6.03 9.75
CA MET A 31 5.92 -5.24 10.06
C MET A 31 6.46 -5.55 11.45
N LYS A 32 5.59 -5.87 12.41
CA LYS A 32 6.04 -6.27 13.74
C LYS A 32 6.80 -7.60 13.71
N VAL A 33 6.33 -8.56 12.93
CA VAL A 33 7.04 -9.83 12.74
C VAL A 33 8.42 -9.59 12.15
N LEU A 34 8.52 -8.70 11.16
CA LEU A 34 9.81 -8.36 10.55
C LEU A 34 10.74 -7.65 11.55
N GLU A 35 10.20 -6.76 12.37
CA GLU A 35 10.95 -6.09 13.42
C GLU A 35 11.53 -7.10 14.41
N ASP A 36 10.68 -8.01 14.89
CA ASP A 36 11.07 -9.02 15.88
C ASP A 36 12.15 -9.97 15.34
N SER A 37 12.20 -10.17 14.03
CA SER A 37 13.21 -11.03 13.38
C SER A 37 14.48 -10.28 13.00
N GLY A 38 14.56 -8.97 13.26
CA GLY A 38 15.74 -8.15 12.94
C GLY A 38 15.90 -7.75 11.49
N ILE A 39 14.94 -8.09 10.63
CA ILE A 39 15.01 -7.82 9.19
C ILE A 39 14.92 -6.32 8.88
N LEU A 40 14.15 -5.57 9.67
CA LEU A 40 13.93 -4.14 9.41
C LEU A 40 15.21 -3.30 9.45
N GLU A 41 16.20 -3.71 10.24
CA GLU A 41 17.47 -3.00 10.32
C GLU A 41 18.30 -3.10 9.04
N LYS A 42 17.99 -4.08 8.21
CA LYS A 42 18.77 -4.41 7.01
C LYS A 42 18.03 -4.12 5.71
N THR A 43 16.78 -3.69 5.78
CA THR A 43 15.92 -3.59 4.61
C THR A 43 15.19 -2.27 4.54
N TYR A 44 15.13 -1.71 3.34
CA TYR A 44 14.35 -0.52 3.02
C TYR A 44 13.01 -0.99 2.43
N PHE A 45 11.91 -0.70 3.14
CA PHE A 45 10.57 -1.15 2.72
C PHE A 45 9.76 -0.02 2.11
N LEU A 46 9.27 -0.28 0.89
CA LEU A 46 8.29 0.57 0.22
C LEU A 46 6.96 -0.19 0.13
N ILE A 47 5.90 0.43 0.59
CA ILE A 47 4.57 -0.17 0.61
C ILE A 47 3.83 0.25 -0.66
N GLY A 48 3.32 -0.74 -1.39
CA GLY A 48 2.58 -0.48 -2.62
C GLY A 48 1.18 0.06 -2.34
N LEU A 49 0.77 1.04 -3.11
CA LEU A 49 -0.53 1.67 -2.99
C LEU A 49 -0.91 2.25 -4.35
N GLY A 50 -2.19 2.41 -4.61
CA GLY A 50 -2.64 3.04 -5.83
C GLY A 50 -4.11 3.40 -5.79
N PRO A 51 -4.52 4.39 -6.59
CA PRO A 51 -5.91 4.82 -6.63
C PRO A 51 -6.79 3.80 -7.36
N PHE A 52 -8.05 3.78 -6.99
CA PHE A 52 -9.08 2.95 -7.66
C PHE A 52 -9.81 3.75 -8.71
N ALA A 53 -10.15 3.14 -9.83
CA ALA A 53 -10.98 3.78 -10.84
C ALA A 53 -12.45 3.83 -10.39
N SER A 54 -12.89 2.81 -9.64
CA SER A 54 -14.28 2.66 -9.21
C SER A 54 -14.38 1.59 -8.13
N ALA A 55 -15.57 1.46 -7.51
CA ALA A 55 -15.86 0.36 -6.59
C ALA A 55 -15.73 -0.99 -7.28
N LYS A 56 -16.16 -1.08 -8.54
CA LYS A 56 -16.05 -2.30 -9.33
C LYS A 56 -14.59 -2.71 -9.50
N SER A 57 -13.72 -1.75 -9.79
CA SER A 57 -12.29 -1.95 -9.92
C SER A 57 -11.68 -2.45 -8.60
N ALA A 58 -12.10 -1.88 -7.48
CA ALA A 58 -11.64 -2.30 -6.15
C ALA A 58 -12.03 -3.75 -5.85
N LYS A 59 -13.26 -4.13 -6.17
CA LYS A 59 -13.73 -5.51 -6.01
C LYS A 59 -12.93 -6.46 -6.88
N TRP A 60 -12.66 -6.06 -8.12
CA TRP A 60 -11.86 -6.88 -9.03
C TRP A 60 -10.46 -7.13 -8.49
N MET A 61 -9.83 -6.11 -7.93
CA MET A 61 -8.51 -6.24 -7.33
C MET A 61 -8.53 -7.23 -6.15
N ASN A 62 -9.55 -7.13 -5.30
CA ASN A 62 -9.70 -8.02 -4.16
C ASN A 62 -9.87 -9.48 -4.57
N ASP A 63 -10.60 -9.72 -5.66
CA ASP A 63 -10.93 -11.07 -6.11
C ASP A 63 -9.84 -11.69 -6.98
N ASN A 64 -9.05 -10.89 -7.68
CA ASN A 64 -8.17 -11.38 -8.75
C ASN A 64 -6.69 -11.19 -8.52
N LEU A 65 -6.27 -10.22 -7.70
CA LEU A 65 -4.85 -10.00 -7.45
C LEU A 65 -4.39 -10.79 -6.23
N TYR A 66 -3.42 -11.66 -6.44
CA TYR A 66 -2.89 -12.49 -5.38
C TYR A 66 -2.29 -11.65 -4.25
N GLY A 67 -2.71 -11.94 -3.02
CA GLY A 67 -2.20 -11.26 -1.85
C GLY A 67 -2.75 -9.86 -1.60
N VAL A 68 -3.65 -9.39 -2.46
CA VAL A 68 -4.28 -8.08 -2.29
C VAL A 68 -5.64 -8.24 -1.61
N GLU A 69 -5.84 -7.51 -0.51
CA GLU A 69 -7.12 -7.46 0.18
C GLU A 69 -7.60 -6.02 0.23
N VAL A 70 -8.81 -5.79 -0.27
CA VAL A 70 -9.45 -4.48 -0.22
C VAL A 70 -10.57 -4.55 0.81
N PRO A 71 -10.46 -3.81 1.94
CA PRO A 71 -11.52 -3.82 2.96
C PRO A 71 -12.89 -3.41 2.40
N ASP A 72 -13.94 -4.01 2.92
CA ASP A 72 -15.31 -3.68 2.51
C ASP A 72 -15.62 -2.20 2.71
N GLU A 73 -15.04 -1.58 3.73
CA GLU A 73 -15.21 -0.14 4.00
C GLU A 73 -14.77 0.71 2.81
N ILE A 74 -13.66 0.35 2.18
CA ILE A 74 -13.15 1.08 1.02
C ILE A 74 -14.12 0.92 -0.16
N VAL A 75 -14.58 -0.30 -0.40
CA VAL A 75 -15.54 -0.57 -1.47
C VAL A 75 -16.82 0.22 -1.27
N LYS A 76 -17.35 0.22 -0.03
CA LYS A 76 -18.56 0.98 0.31
C LYS A 76 -18.37 2.49 0.12
N ARG A 77 -17.23 3.03 0.53
CA ARG A 77 -16.93 4.45 0.33
C ARG A 77 -16.98 4.82 -1.15
N LEU A 78 -16.41 3.97 -2.00
CA LEU A 78 -16.39 4.20 -3.44
C LEU A 78 -17.78 4.06 -4.05
N GLU A 79 -18.58 3.10 -3.58
CA GLU A 79 -19.96 2.92 -4.05
C GLU A 79 -20.85 4.09 -3.71
N GLN A 80 -20.67 4.70 -2.55
CA GLN A 80 -21.49 5.80 -2.04
C GLN A 80 -20.99 7.17 -2.48
N ALA A 81 -19.80 7.24 -3.07
CA ALA A 81 -19.21 8.52 -3.44
C ALA A 81 -19.86 9.12 -4.67
N LYS A 82 -20.09 10.43 -4.64
CA LYS A 82 -20.57 11.16 -5.82
C LYS A 82 -19.46 11.27 -6.87
N ASP A 83 -18.21 11.35 -6.41
CA ASP A 83 -17.04 11.39 -7.27
C ASP A 83 -16.06 10.33 -6.79
N PRO A 84 -16.17 9.09 -7.33
CA PRO A 84 -15.31 7.99 -6.92
C PRO A 84 -13.82 8.26 -7.11
N LYS A 85 -13.44 9.02 -8.12
CA LYS A 85 -12.03 9.35 -8.36
C LYS A 85 -11.47 10.20 -7.22
N ASN A 86 -12.24 11.20 -6.80
CA ASN A 86 -11.82 12.05 -5.69
C ASN A 86 -11.81 11.28 -4.37
N GLU A 87 -12.79 10.43 -4.16
CA GLU A 87 -12.82 9.59 -2.95
C GLU A 87 -11.64 8.62 -2.92
N SER A 88 -11.30 8.04 -4.06
CA SER A 88 -10.13 7.17 -4.17
C SER A 88 -8.84 7.91 -3.80
N LYS A 89 -8.70 9.15 -4.26
CA LYS A 89 -7.57 9.99 -3.90
C LYS A 89 -7.52 10.19 -2.38
N ASN A 90 -8.66 10.52 -1.77
CA ASN A 90 -8.74 10.73 -0.32
C ASN A 90 -8.39 9.45 0.45
N ILE A 91 -8.85 8.31 0.00
CA ILE A 91 -8.52 7.01 0.59
C ILE A 91 -7.00 6.79 0.56
N CYS A 92 -6.37 7.06 -0.56
CA CYS A 92 -4.91 6.93 -0.68
C CYS A 92 -4.17 7.86 0.27
N LEU A 93 -4.63 9.11 0.39
CA LEU A 93 -4.01 10.06 1.30
C LEU A 93 -4.13 9.61 2.76
N GLU A 94 -5.29 9.10 3.16
CA GLU A 94 -5.51 8.57 4.49
C GLU A 94 -4.60 7.38 4.77
N LEU A 95 -4.46 6.47 3.81
CA LEU A 95 -3.60 5.30 3.95
C LEU A 95 -2.13 5.69 4.06
N ILE A 96 -1.69 6.67 3.28
CA ILE A 96 -0.32 7.17 3.35
C ILE A 96 -0.02 7.70 4.75
N GLU A 97 -0.92 8.49 5.31
CA GLU A 97 -0.74 9.01 6.66
C GLU A 97 -0.65 7.89 7.70
N ALA A 98 -1.50 6.86 7.57
CA ALA A 98 -1.45 5.70 8.45
C ALA A 98 -0.15 4.91 8.29
N PHE A 99 0.33 4.74 7.06
CA PHE A 99 1.57 4.01 6.79
C PHE A 99 2.78 4.71 7.39
N LYS A 100 2.79 6.04 7.40
CA LYS A 100 3.90 6.82 8.01
C LYS A 100 4.07 6.54 9.49
N GLU A 101 3.00 6.13 10.16
CA GLU A 101 3.02 5.83 11.60
C GLU A 101 3.52 4.41 11.90
N ILE A 102 3.71 3.58 10.89
CA ILE A 102 4.13 2.19 11.08
C ILE A 102 5.65 2.09 11.03
N LYS A 103 6.23 1.57 12.11
CA LYS A 103 7.68 1.38 12.21
C LYS A 103 8.16 0.41 11.12
N GLY A 104 9.21 0.78 10.42
CA GLY A 104 9.79 -0.04 9.37
C GLY A 104 9.33 0.32 7.96
N VAL A 105 8.26 1.10 7.83
CA VAL A 105 7.82 1.59 6.52
C VAL A 105 8.66 2.81 6.18
N ASN A 106 9.45 2.71 5.12
CA ASN A 106 10.37 3.77 4.70
C ASN A 106 9.74 4.71 3.67
N GLY A 107 8.72 4.24 2.95
CA GLY A 107 8.06 5.04 1.96
C GLY A 107 6.90 4.31 1.31
N VAL A 108 6.26 4.96 0.35
CA VAL A 108 5.13 4.42 -0.39
C VAL A 108 5.45 4.43 -1.87
N HIS A 109 5.16 3.33 -2.56
CA HIS A 109 5.30 3.24 -4.00
C HIS A 109 3.91 3.30 -4.63
N LEU A 110 3.63 4.40 -5.33
CA LEU A 110 2.33 4.59 -5.97
C LEU A 110 2.32 3.93 -7.35
N MET A 111 1.38 3.04 -7.53
CA MET A 111 1.22 2.25 -8.75
C MET A 111 -0.15 2.48 -9.37
N GLY A 112 -0.24 2.36 -10.68
CA GLY A 112 -1.52 2.45 -11.35
C GLY A 112 -1.34 2.59 -12.84
N HIS A 113 -2.08 1.78 -13.60
CA HIS A 113 -2.05 1.86 -15.06
C HIS A 113 -2.96 3.00 -15.53
N LYS A 114 -2.42 3.90 -16.35
CA LYS A 114 -3.14 5.06 -16.89
C LYS A 114 -3.74 5.97 -15.81
N LYS A 115 -3.02 6.14 -14.69
CA LYS A 115 -3.48 6.97 -13.56
C LYS A 115 -2.43 7.99 -13.14
N GLU A 116 -1.55 8.37 -14.04
CA GLU A 116 -0.40 9.21 -13.75
C GLU A 116 -0.80 10.57 -13.17
N GLU A 117 -1.88 11.17 -13.66
CA GLU A 117 -2.35 12.47 -13.17
C GLU A 117 -2.81 12.39 -11.71
N VAL A 118 -3.59 11.36 -11.39
CA VAL A 118 -4.09 11.16 -10.02
C VAL A 118 -2.94 10.85 -9.08
N ILE A 119 -2.00 10.03 -9.53
CA ILE A 119 -0.82 9.70 -8.74
C ILE A 119 0.01 10.95 -8.46
N ALA A 120 0.20 11.81 -9.46
CA ALA A 120 0.92 13.07 -9.29
C ALA A 120 0.25 13.97 -8.25
N GLU A 121 -1.09 14.05 -8.27
CA GLU A 121 -1.84 14.82 -7.28
C GLU A 121 -1.66 14.25 -5.87
N ILE A 122 -1.69 12.92 -5.74
CA ILE A 122 -1.50 12.26 -4.45
C ILE A 122 -0.11 12.58 -3.89
N ILE A 123 0.92 12.48 -4.72
CA ILE A 123 2.28 12.78 -4.31
C ILE A 123 2.39 14.22 -3.82
N LYS A 124 1.83 15.14 -4.58
CA LYS A 124 1.87 16.57 -4.25
C LYS A 124 1.17 16.86 -2.93
N GLU A 125 -0.03 16.32 -2.74
CA GLU A 125 -0.84 16.57 -1.55
C GLU A 125 -0.30 15.85 -0.32
N SER A 126 0.30 14.68 -0.48
CA SER A 126 0.83 13.90 0.63
C SER A 126 2.21 14.33 1.09
N LYS A 127 2.92 15.07 0.25
CA LYS A 127 4.31 15.51 0.51
C LYS A 127 5.27 14.35 0.74
N ILE A 128 5.09 13.26 0.01
CA ILE A 128 5.96 12.08 0.10
C ILE A 128 7.10 12.08 -0.92
N SER A 129 7.46 13.20 -1.42
CA SER A 129 8.54 13.33 -2.40
C SER A 129 9.87 12.75 -1.94
#